data_ecd177119abbfb66636b7105b9b5e5e2
#
_entry.id   ecd177119abbfb66636b7105b9b5e5e2
#
_cell.length_a   1.000
_cell.length_b   1.000
_cell.length_c   1.000
_cell.angle_alpha   90.00
_cell.angle_beta   90.00
_cell.angle_gamma   90.00
#
_symmetry.space_group_name_H-M   'P 1'
#
loop_
_entity.id
_entity.type
_entity.pdbx_description
1 polymer ?
#
loop_
_entity_poly.entity_id
_entity_poly.type
_entity_poly.pdbx_seq_one_letter_code
_entity_poly.pdbx_strand_id
1 'polypeptide(L)'
;MLNRRLLYVGVFLVAAGAAMLIVQGRAVDDELVTQALRFWPIVVIGLGIGLLLRGTRFGVAGGMLAAALPGLLFGGLVTASSDLVPACRIAEPASYATQQGTFGDPASVDLRLDCGDITVTMGPGTGWHVQTGDHAGAAPVVESSADRLSVWSADQRHRFGSHWGGDAFVVTLPTNSTLDLDVEVNAGRGRLDLAGARLGDVRLDANAGDLNVNLTGATLVRLSMEVNAAKASVRLPATGDFEADFEVNAADMSVCAPPELGLRIRQDVVLGSTTYSGLVRNGNGWETPGYSTATSHADVTISVNVGSVDINPEGGCK
;
A
#
# COMPACT_ATOMS: atom_id res chain seq x y z
N MET A 1 -9.82 -10.02 43.10
CA MET A 1 -10.78 -9.07 42.46
C MET A 1 -10.41 -8.94 40.99
N LEU A 2 -11.25 -9.41 40.09
CA LEU A 2 -10.97 -9.26 38.65
C LEU A 2 -10.97 -7.77 38.30
N ASN A 3 -9.89 -7.30 37.69
CA ASN A 3 -9.80 -5.92 37.23
C ASN A 3 -10.76 -5.73 36.06
N ARG A 4 -11.86 -4.98 36.25
CA ARG A 4 -12.90 -4.76 35.24
C ARG A 4 -12.34 -4.22 33.90
N ARG A 5 -11.24 -3.47 33.96
CA ARG A 5 -10.58 -2.96 32.74
C ARG A 5 -9.98 -4.08 31.92
N LEU A 6 -9.28 -5.02 32.57
CA LEU A 6 -8.69 -6.20 31.90
C LEU A 6 -9.77 -7.11 31.32
N LEU A 7 -10.91 -7.25 32.00
CA LEU A 7 -12.04 -8.03 31.49
C LEU A 7 -12.57 -7.45 30.15
N TYR A 8 -12.76 -6.14 30.06
CA TYR A 8 -13.27 -5.50 28.83
C TYR A 8 -12.27 -5.57 27.68
N VAL A 9 -10.97 -5.40 27.96
CA VAL A 9 -9.92 -5.59 26.96
C VAL A 9 -9.89 -7.04 26.49
N GLY A 10 -10.02 -8.02 27.39
CA GLY A 10 -10.09 -9.42 27.02
C GLY A 10 -11.31 -9.76 26.13
N VAL A 11 -12.49 -9.20 26.45
CA VAL A 11 -13.71 -9.37 25.64
C VAL A 11 -13.51 -8.76 24.25
N PHE A 12 -12.93 -7.58 24.16
CA PHE A 12 -12.60 -6.92 22.88
C PHE A 12 -11.68 -7.80 22.03
N LEU A 13 -10.58 -8.31 22.59
CA LEU A 13 -9.61 -9.14 21.88
C LEU A 13 -10.21 -10.48 21.43
N VAL A 14 -11.02 -11.12 22.29
CA VAL A 14 -11.73 -12.37 21.93
C VAL A 14 -12.72 -12.13 20.81
N ALA A 15 -13.47 -11.02 20.86
CA ALA A 15 -14.44 -10.68 19.82
C ALA A 15 -13.73 -10.37 18.48
N ALA A 16 -12.63 -9.63 18.50
CA ALA A 16 -11.82 -9.35 17.32
C ALA A 16 -11.23 -10.62 16.71
N GLY A 17 -10.64 -11.50 17.54
CA GLY A 17 -10.08 -12.78 17.07
C GLY A 17 -11.14 -13.72 16.53
N ALA A 18 -12.33 -13.79 17.16
CA ALA A 18 -13.45 -14.59 16.65
C ALA A 18 -13.94 -14.09 15.29
N ALA A 19 -14.04 -12.78 15.09
CA ALA A 19 -14.41 -12.18 13.80
C ALA A 19 -13.39 -12.56 12.72
N MET A 20 -12.08 -12.43 13.03
CA MET A 20 -11.01 -12.84 12.11
C MET A 20 -11.12 -14.32 11.70
N LEU A 21 -11.33 -15.22 12.65
CA LEU A 21 -11.44 -16.65 12.36
C LEU A 21 -12.69 -17.01 11.54
N ILE A 22 -13.82 -16.34 11.79
CA ILE A 22 -15.06 -16.56 11.03
C ILE A 22 -14.88 -16.13 9.57
N VAL A 23 -14.26 -14.98 9.33
CA VAL A 23 -14.00 -14.48 7.98
C VAL A 23 -12.95 -15.33 7.25
N GLN A 24 -11.85 -15.70 7.91
CA GLN A 24 -10.80 -16.56 7.30
C GLN A 24 -11.29 -18.00 7.02
N GLY A 25 -12.22 -18.51 7.81
CA GLY A 25 -12.78 -19.86 7.66
C GLY A 25 -13.67 -20.07 6.43
N ARG A 26 -13.86 -19.05 5.56
CA ARG A 26 -14.80 -19.08 4.42
C ARG A 26 -16.22 -19.54 4.78
N ALA A 27 -16.60 -19.39 6.05
CA ALA A 27 -17.93 -19.77 6.55
C ALA A 27 -19.02 -18.74 6.20
N VAL A 28 -18.64 -17.65 5.53
CA VAL A 28 -19.54 -16.52 5.23
C VAL A 28 -19.40 -16.18 3.75
N ASP A 29 -20.51 -16.24 3.00
CA ASP A 29 -20.57 -15.78 1.61
C ASP A 29 -20.40 -14.27 1.54
N ASP A 30 -19.74 -13.77 0.49
CA ASP A 30 -19.47 -12.32 0.27
C ASP A 30 -20.73 -11.45 0.32
N GLU A 31 -21.87 -12.02 -0.05
CA GLU A 31 -23.18 -11.38 0.02
C GLU A 31 -23.62 -11.11 1.45
N LEU A 32 -23.27 -11.95 2.41
CA LEU A 32 -23.57 -11.78 3.83
C LEU A 32 -22.72 -10.70 4.49
N VAL A 33 -21.48 -10.52 4.05
CA VAL A 33 -20.59 -9.45 4.56
C VAL A 33 -21.11 -8.08 4.13
N THR A 34 -21.50 -7.94 2.87
CA THR A 34 -22.11 -6.69 2.34
C THR A 34 -23.44 -6.35 2.97
N GLN A 35 -24.24 -7.36 3.27
CA GLN A 35 -25.50 -7.18 4.02
C GLN A 35 -25.23 -6.81 5.49
N ALA A 36 -24.20 -7.41 6.13
CA ALA A 36 -23.83 -7.09 7.51
C ALA A 36 -23.38 -5.64 7.68
N LEU A 37 -22.64 -5.09 6.71
CA LEU A 37 -22.27 -3.68 6.70
C LEU A 37 -23.48 -2.74 6.59
N ARG A 38 -24.59 -3.18 6.00
CA ARG A 38 -25.85 -2.41 5.94
C ARG A 38 -26.51 -2.29 7.31
N PHE A 39 -26.17 -3.16 8.26
CA PHE A 39 -26.70 -3.15 9.64
C PHE A 39 -25.83 -2.34 10.62
N TRP A 40 -24.85 -1.54 10.14
CA TRP A 40 -24.04 -0.65 10.99
C TRP A 40 -24.87 0.20 11.99
N PRO A 41 -26.12 0.68 11.66
CA PRO A 41 -26.90 1.43 12.65
C PRO A 41 -27.28 0.58 13.87
N ILE A 42 -27.48 -0.73 13.70
CA ILE A 42 -27.77 -1.65 14.82
C ILE A 42 -26.58 -1.74 15.77
N VAL A 43 -25.36 -1.72 15.22
CA VAL A 43 -24.13 -1.73 16.02
C VAL A 43 -24.02 -0.45 16.86
N VAL A 44 -24.33 0.72 16.29
CA VAL A 44 -24.31 1.99 17.00
C VAL A 44 -25.39 2.01 18.09
N ILE A 45 -26.60 1.49 17.81
CA ILE A 45 -27.67 1.35 18.80
C ILE A 45 -27.23 0.41 19.93
N GLY A 46 -26.65 -0.75 19.60
CA GLY A 46 -26.15 -1.71 20.58
C GLY A 46 -25.06 -1.12 21.48
N LEU A 47 -24.16 -0.34 20.91
CA LEU A 47 -23.12 0.39 21.64
C LEU A 47 -23.72 1.44 22.57
N GLY A 48 -24.73 2.19 22.12
CA GLY A 48 -25.48 3.16 22.92
C GLY A 48 -26.20 2.49 24.09
N ILE A 49 -26.89 1.38 23.86
CA ILE A 49 -27.54 0.59 24.91
C ILE A 49 -26.51 0.05 25.91
N GLY A 50 -25.37 -0.48 25.43
CA GLY A 50 -24.30 -0.96 26.28
C GLY A 50 -23.73 0.13 27.21
N LEU A 51 -23.58 1.35 26.72
CA LEU A 51 -23.14 2.50 27.51
C LEU A 51 -24.20 2.93 28.54
N LEU A 52 -25.49 2.95 28.19
CA LEU A 52 -26.57 3.28 29.10
C LEU A 52 -26.68 2.26 30.25
N LEU A 53 -26.51 0.96 29.96
CA LEU A 53 -26.57 -0.09 30.96
C LEU A 53 -25.38 -0.07 31.93
N ARG A 54 -24.29 0.61 31.59
CA ARG A 54 -23.05 0.70 32.39
C ARG A 54 -23.30 1.32 33.78
N GLY A 55 -24.28 2.20 33.91
CA GLY A 55 -24.70 2.85 35.16
C GLY A 55 -25.68 2.05 36.00
N THR A 56 -26.13 0.88 35.56
CA THR A 56 -27.16 0.06 36.21
C THR A 56 -26.59 -1.18 36.88
N ARG A 57 -27.43 -1.99 37.55
CA ARG A 57 -27.07 -3.31 38.09
C ARG A 57 -26.56 -4.29 36.99
N PHE A 58 -26.86 -4.01 35.75
CA PHE A 58 -26.37 -4.74 34.56
C PHE A 58 -25.07 -4.16 33.98
N GLY A 59 -24.38 -3.28 34.70
CA GLY A 59 -23.19 -2.54 34.20
C GLY A 59 -22.05 -3.42 33.67
N VAL A 60 -21.88 -4.65 34.19
CA VAL A 60 -20.87 -5.59 33.69
C VAL A 60 -21.27 -6.12 32.31
N ALA A 61 -22.53 -6.51 32.13
CA ALA A 61 -23.06 -7.01 30.86
C ALA A 61 -23.06 -5.89 29.79
N GLY A 62 -23.46 -4.67 30.16
CA GLY A 62 -23.39 -3.49 29.28
C GLY A 62 -21.96 -3.15 28.86
N GLY A 63 -21.00 -3.26 29.78
CA GLY A 63 -19.58 -3.05 29.47
C GLY A 63 -18.99 -4.12 28.56
N MET A 64 -19.40 -5.38 28.73
CA MET A 64 -18.98 -6.48 27.83
C MET A 64 -19.54 -6.27 26.41
N LEU A 65 -20.82 -5.89 26.28
CA LEU A 65 -21.45 -5.59 25.00
C LEU A 65 -20.76 -4.41 24.29
N ALA A 66 -20.50 -3.35 25.05
CA ALA A 66 -19.79 -2.15 24.53
C ALA A 66 -18.34 -2.43 24.12
N ALA A 67 -17.70 -3.47 24.66
CA ALA A 67 -16.35 -3.88 24.27
C ALA A 67 -16.36 -4.90 23.11
N ALA A 68 -17.34 -5.81 23.08
CA ALA A 68 -17.43 -6.84 22.04
C ALA A 68 -17.78 -6.27 20.66
N LEU A 69 -18.69 -5.29 20.58
CA LEU A 69 -19.10 -4.70 19.31
C LEU A 69 -17.96 -4.00 18.55
N PRO A 70 -17.15 -3.10 19.16
CA PRO A 70 -15.96 -2.57 18.51
C PRO A 70 -14.93 -3.65 18.16
N GLY A 71 -14.77 -4.69 18.99
CA GLY A 71 -13.90 -5.81 18.71
C GLY A 71 -14.31 -6.58 17.45
N LEU A 72 -15.58 -6.89 17.29
CA LEU A 72 -16.12 -7.52 16.08
C LEU A 72 -15.93 -6.66 14.84
N LEU A 73 -16.20 -5.35 14.95
CA LEU A 73 -15.99 -4.40 13.86
C LEU A 73 -14.51 -4.31 13.49
N PHE A 74 -13.64 -4.16 14.47
CA PHE A 74 -12.19 -4.07 14.23
C PHE A 74 -11.64 -5.37 13.63
N GLY A 75 -11.99 -6.53 14.18
CA GLY A 75 -11.59 -7.82 13.64
C GLY A 75 -12.13 -8.08 12.23
N GLY A 76 -13.39 -7.69 11.97
CA GLY A 76 -13.99 -7.74 10.64
C GLY A 76 -13.31 -6.78 9.66
N LEU A 77 -12.97 -5.55 10.08
CA LEU A 77 -12.29 -4.58 9.24
C LEU A 77 -10.87 -5.00 8.87
N VAL A 78 -10.12 -5.53 9.83
CA VAL A 78 -8.74 -6.00 9.58
C VAL A 78 -8.71 -7.20 8.64
N THR A 79 -9.67 -8.12 8.74
CA THR A 79 -9.77 -9.24 7.80
C THR A 79 -10.39 -8.84 6.46
N ALA A 80 -11.37 -7.92 6.48
CA ALA A 80 -11.96 -7.38 5.26
C ALA A 80 -10.99 -6.45 4.50
N SER A 81 -9.95 -5.91 5.15
CA SER A 81 -8.92 -5.14 4.41
C SER A 81 -8.12 -6.02 3.45
N SER A 82 -7.96 -7.31 3.71
CA SER A 82 -7.42 -8.27 2.75
C SER A 82 -8.43 -8.66 1.65
N ASP A 83 -9.73 -8.52 1.91
CA ASP A 83 -10.84 -8.85 1.00
C ASP A 83 -11.54 -7.60 0.43
N LEU A 84 -11.28 -6.39 0.96
CA LEU A 84 -11.71 -5.12 0.35
C LEU A 84 -10.97 -4.82 -0.95
N VAL A 85 -9.79 -5.39 -1.15
CA VAL A 85 -9.07 -5.36 -2.43
C VAL A 85 -9.86 -6.02 -3.57
N PRO A 86 -10.69 -7.08 -3.38
CA PRO A 86 -11.59 -7.55 -4.42
C PRO A 86 -12.63 -6.53 -4.88
N ALA A 87 -13.06 -5.62 -4.00
CA ALA A 87 -14.02 -4.57 -4.36
C ALA A 87 -13.43 -3.54 -5.35
N CYS A 88 -12.10 -3.40 -5.35
CA CYS A 88 -11.34 -2.59 -6.30
C CYS A 88 -10.84 -3.40 -7.51
N ARG A 89 -11.18 -4.70 -7.63
CA ARG A 89 -10.83 -5.48 -8.81
C ARG A 89 -11.67 -5.05 -9.99
N ILE A 90 -10.99 -4.74 -11.06
CA ILE A 90 -11.59 -4.56 -12.35
C ILE A 90 -11.92 -5.96 -12.88
N ALA A 91 -13.25 -6.28 -12.99
CA ALA A 91 -13.65 -7.34 -13.87
C ALA A 91 -13.54 -6.78 -15.25
N GLU A 92 -12.71 -6.87 -16.11
CA GLU A 92 -12.46 -6.29 -17.41
C GLU A 92 -13.08 -4.89 -17.63
N PRO A 93 -12.28 -3.86 -17.90
CA PRO A 93 -12.80 -2.51 -18.14
C PRO A 93 -13.72 -2.50 -19.37
N ALA A 94 -14.83 -1.80 -19.27
CA ALA A 94 -15.84 -1.72 -20.33
C ALA A 94 -15.30 -1.02 -21.60
N SER A 95 -14.30 -0.15 -21.46
CA SER A 95 -13.62 0.52 -22.57
C SER A 95 -12.30 1.13 -22.11
N TYR A 96 -11.34 1.25 -23.02
CA TYR A 96 -10.09 1.99 -22.78
C TYR A 96 -10.05 3.25 -23.64
N ALA A 97 -9.84 4.40 -23.00
CA ALA A 97 -9.43 5.61 -23.68
C ALA A 97 -7.89 5.65 -23.78
N THR A 98 -7.36 6.03 -24.91
CA THR A 98 -5.93 6.07 -25.17
C THR A 98 -5.49 7.50 -25.40
N GLN A 99 -4.43 7.93 -24.71
CA GLN A 99 -3.76 9.20 -24.92
C GLN A 99 -2.26 8.99 -25.07
N GLN A 100 -1.59 9.83 -25.83
CA GLN A 100 -0.14 9.76 -26.04
C GLN A 100 0.43 11.14 -26.28
N GLY A 101 1.71 11.27 -26.01
CA GLY A 101 2.45 12.52 -26.20
C GLY A 101 3.95 12.30 -26.11
N THR A 102 4.69 13.37 -26.00
CA THR A 102 6.16 13.35 -25.83
C THR A 102 6.57 14.24 -24.69
N PHE A 103 7.60 13.85 -23.98
CA PHE A 103 8.22 14.68 -22.95
C PHE A 103 9.43 15.46 -23.47
N GLY A 104 9.65 16.62 -22.85
CA GLY A 104 10.96 17.22 -22.74
C GLY A 104 11.87 16.45 -21.77
N ASP A 105 12.98 17.05 -21.37
CA ASP A 105 13.92 16.49 -20.40
C ASP A 105 14.44 17.62 -19.49
N PRO A 106 14.16 17.61 -18.18
CA PRO A 106 13.42 16.61 -17.41
C PRO A 106 11.88 16.73 -17.53
N ALA A 107 11.15 15.71 -17.05
CA ALA A 107 9.70 15.71 -16.97
C ALA A 107 9.17 15.12 -15.65
N SER A 108 7.97 15.54 -15.26
CA SER A 108 7.29 15.04 -14.05
C SER A 108 6.05 14.21 -14.40
N VAL A 109 5.85 13.13 -13.67
CA VAL A 109 4.71 12.23 -13.83
C VAL A 109 4.00 12.05 -12.49
N ASP A 110 2.72 12.36 -12.43
CA ASP A 110 1.85 12.26 -11.25
C ASP A 110 0.70 11.29 -11.56
N LEU A 111 0.66 10.16 -10.86
CA LEU A 111 -0.32 9.10 -11.06
C LEU A 111 -1.07 8.83 -9.76
N ARG A 112 -2.38 9.08 -9.72
CA ARG A 112 -3.21 8.88 -8.52
C ARG A 112 -4.37 7.95 -8.80
N LEU A 113 -4.31 6.79 -8.18
CA LEU A 113 -5.32 5.76 -8.27
C LEU A 113 -6.10 5.67 -6.97
N ASP A 114 -7.39 5.99 -6.99
CA ASP A 114 -8.23 5.84 -5.80
C ASP A 114 -8.57 4.37 -5.53
N CYS A 115 -8.94 3.63 -6.57
CA CYS A 115 -9.31 2.23 -6.45
C CYS A 115 -9.12 1.52 -7.80
N GLY A 116 -8.39 0.41 -7.82
CA GLY A 116 -8.21 -0.38 -9.04
C GLY A 116 -6.80 -0.91 -9.27
N ASP A 117 -6.39 -0.93 -10.52
CA ASP A 117 -5.09 -1.46 -10.93
C ASP A 117 -4.30 -0.41 -11.73
N ILE A 118 -3.05 -0.19 -11.37
CA ILE A 118 -2.11 0.62 -12.14
C ILE A 118 -0.91 -0.22 -12.59
N THR A 119 -0.61 -0.14 -13.88
CA THR A 119 0.59 -0.76 -14.45
C THR A 119 1.40 0.31 -15.17
N VAL A 120 2.65 0.49 -14.73
CA VAL A 120 3.62 1.40 -15.36
C VAL A 120 4.74 0.57 -15.97
N THR A 121 5.08 0.85 -17.20
CA THR A 121 6.18 0.20 -17.93
C THR A 121 7.05 1.23 -18.63
N MET A 122 8.28 0.86 -18.95
CA MET A 122 9.19 1.73 -19.70
C MET A 122 9.20 1.36 -21.19
N GLY A 123 9.21 2.39 -22.04
CA GLY A 123 9.31 2.26 -23.49
C GLY A 123 10.47 3.08 -24.06
N PRO A 124 10.98 2.74 -25.25
CA PRO A 124 12.08 3.47 -25.88
C PRO A 124 11.63 4.87 -26.36
N GLY A 125 12.56 5.83 -26.41
CA GLY A 125 12.35 7.17 -26.93
C GLY A 125 11.91 8.16 -25.88
N THR A 126 11.18 9.22 -26.31
CA THR A 126 10.66 10.30 -25.48
C THR A 126 9.14 10.31 -25.40
N GLY A 127 8.47 9.35 -26.04
CA GLY A 127 7.02 9.25 -26.06
C GLY A 127 6.45 8.56 -24.83
N TRP A 128 5.35 9.11 -24.32
CA TRP A 128 4.52 8.45 -23.31
C TRP A 128 3.19 7.98 -23.90
N HIS A 129 2.62 6.94 -23.31
CA HIS A 129 1.35 6.37 -23.70
C HIS A 129 0.55 6.00 -22.46
N VAL A 130 -0.72 6.42 -22.40
CA VAL A 130 -1.64 6.14 -21.29
C VAL A 130 -2.91 5.51 -21.85
N GLN A 131 -3.27 4.37 -21.30
CA GLN A 131 -4.57 3.75 -21.50
C GLN A 131 -5.30 3.76 -20.16
N THR A 132 -6.48 4.37 -20.14
CA THR A 132 -7.34 4.41 -18.96
C THR A 132 -8.60 3.61 -19.23
N GLY A 133 -8.90 2.66 -18.35
CA GLY A 133 -10.12 1.87 -18.38
C GLY A 133 -11.07 2.31 -17.27
N ASP A 134 -12.33 2.48 -17.58
CA ASP A 134 -13.40 2.84 -16.66
C ASP A 134 -14.37 1.68 -16.46
N HIS A 135 -14.79 1.49 -15.23
CA HIS A 135 -15.77 0.48 -14.84
C HIS A 135 -17.11 1.05 -14.42
N ALA A 136 -17.17 2.33 -14.06
CA ALA A 136 -18.33 2.95 -13.42
C ALA A 136 -18.93 4.16 -14.17
N GLY A 137 -18.44 4.48 -15.37
CA GLY A 137 -18.96 5.53 -16.22
C GLY A 137 -18.39 6.94 -15.96
N ALA A 138 -17.31 7.06 -15.20
CA ALA A 138 -16.51 8.29 -15.09
C ALA A 138 -15.07 7.96 -15.50
N ALA A 139 -14.67 8.33 -16.70
CA ALA A 139 -13.31 8.07 -17.18
C ALA A 139 -12.28 8.79 -16.32
N PRO A 140 -11.15 8.17 -16.01
CA PRO A 140 -10.01 8.83 -15.41
C PRO A 140 -9.58 10.08 -16.19
N VAL A 141 -9.09 11.07 -15.48
CA VAL A 141 -8.65 12.33 -16.07
C VAL A 141 -7.18 12.24 -16.42
N VAL A 142 -6.84 12.65 -17.63
CA VAL A 142 -5.45 12.73 -18.10
C VAL A 142 -5.15 14.16 -18.54
N GLU A 143 -4.21 14.80 -17.85
CA GLU A 143 -3.70 16.10 -18.24
C GLU A 143 -2.22 16.01 -18.59
N SER A 144 -1.81 16.70 -19.65
CA SER A 144 -0.41 16.66 -20.09
C SER A 144 0.07 17.99 -20.64
N SER A 145 1.36 18.24 -20.44
CA SER A 145 2.13 19.33 -21.07
C SER A 145 3.45 18.78 -21.62
N ALA A 146 4.34 19.62 -22.09
CA ALA A 146 5.63 19.19 -22.60
C ALA A 146 6.55 18.57 -21.52
N ASP A 147 6.34 18.92 -20.25
CA ASP A 147 7.17 18.54 -19.10
C ASP A 147 6.39 17.86 -17.98
N ARG A 148 5.10 17.58 -18.18
CA ARG A 148 4.24 16.97 -17.15
C ARG A 148 3.19 16.07 -17.74
N LEU A 149 2.95 14.96 -17.03
CA LEU A 149 1.81 14.08 -17.23
C LEU A 149 1.15 13.85 -15.87
N SER A 150 -0.16 14.08 -15.78
CA SER A 150 -0.93 13.78 -14.58
C SER A 150 -2.13 12.89 -14.96
N VAL A 151 -2.30 11.79 -14.23
CA VAL A 151 -3.40 10.83 -14.43
C VAL A 151 -4.03 10.55 -13.08
N TRP A 152 -5.33 10.76 -12.95
CA TRP A 152 -6.02 10.47 -11.68
C TRP A 152 -7.43 9.93 -11.89
N SER A 153 -7.89 9.17 -10.90
CA SER A 153 -9.26 8.69 -10.83
C SER A 153 -10.25 9.85 -10.80
N ALA A 154 -11.33 9.76 -11.58
CA ALA A 154 -12.35 10.80 -11.56
C ALA A 154 -13.04 10.87 -10.19
N ASP A 155 -13.30 12.10 -9.70
CA ASP A 155 -13.93 12.33 -8.39
C ASP A 155 -15.32 11.68 -8.31
N GLN A 156 -15.43 10.63 -7.51
CA GLN A 156 -16.67 9.89 -7.31
C GLN A 156 -17.46 10.34 -6.07
N ARG A 157 -17.28 11.59 -5.61
CA ARG A 157 -17.87 12.13 -4.36
C ARG A 157 -19.38 11.96 -4.17
N HIS A 158 -20.12 11.47 -5.15
CA HIS A 158 -21.59 11.45 -5.10
C HIS A 158 -22.25 10.07 -5.25
N ARG A 159 -21.52 8.97 -5.23
CA ARG A 159 -22.13 7.65 -5.33
C ARG A 159 -22.05 6.83 -4.04
N PHE A 160 -22.80 7.24 -3.04
CA PHE A 160 -23.20 6.33 -1.98
C PHE A 160 -24.20 5.31 -2.54
N GLY A 161 -23.73 4.11 -2.82
CA GLY A 161 -24.59 2.98 -3.14
C GLY A 161 -24.32 2.35 -4.49
N SER A 162 -23.87 1.11 -4.46
CA SER A 162 -23.78 0.13 -5.53
C SER A 162 -22.82 0.43 -6.70
N HIS A 163 -21.79 -0.31 -6.78
CA HIS A 163 -20.75 -0.45 -7.79
C HIS A 163 -19.49 0.38 -7.52
N TRP A 164 -18.65 -0.15 -6.66
CA TRP A 164 -17.26 0.23 -6.54
C TRP A 164 -16.51 -0.37 -7.75
N GLY A 165 -16.62 0.27 -8.91
CA GLY A 165 -15.80 -0.06 -10.05
C GLY A 165 -14.40 0.48 -9.83
N GLY A 166 -13.38 -0.30 -10.12
CA GLY A 166 -11.99 0.15 -10.05
C GLY A 166 -11.55 0.73 -11.41
N ASP A 167 -10.69 1.72 -11.36
CA ASP A 167 -10.02 2.26 -12.55
C ASP A 167 -8.86 1.35 -12.98
N ALA A 168 -8.52 1.37 -14.26
CA ALA A 168 -7.32 0.73 -14.77
C ALA A 168 -6.44 1.76 -15.47
N PHE A 169 -5.20 1.89 -15.01
CA PHE A 169 -4.20 2.69 -15.69
C PHE A 169 -3.11 1.78 -16.25
N VAL A 170 -2.90 1.87 -17.55
CA VAL A 170 -1.74 1.26 -18.22
C VAL A 170 -0.92 2.39 -18.81
N VAL A 171 0.23 2.66 -18.20
CA VAL A 171 1.08 3.79 -18.52
C VAL A 171 2.42 3.28 -19.05
N THR A 172 2.82 3.77 -20.22
CA THR A 172 4.17 3.55 -20.74
C THR A 172 4.92 4.87 -20.72
N LEU A 173 6.05 4.90 -20.02
CA LEU A 173 6.90 6.08 -19.87
C LEU A 173 8.21 5.92 -20.67
N PRO A 174 8.80 7.01 -21.15
CA PRO A 174 10.02 6.92 -21.97
C PRO A 174 11.28 6.68 -21.13
N THR A 175 12.21 5.90 -21.69
CA THR A 175 13.54 5.68 -21.08
C THR A 175 14.54 6.80 -21.35
N ASN A 176 14.28 7.69 -22.33
CA ASN A 176 15.26 8.71 -22.76
C ASN A 176 15.10 10.04 -22.02
N SER A 177 14.03 10.22 -21.23
CA SER A 177 13.82 11.42 -20.41
C SER A 177 14.12 11.10 -18.94
N THR A 178 14.67 12.09 -18.23
CA THR A 178 14.80 12.02 -16.76
C THR A 178 13.43 12.33 -16.16
N LEU A 179 12.91 11.42 -15.33
CA LEU A 179 11.56 11.50 -14.80
C LEU A 179 11.56 11.64 -13.28
N ASP A 180 10.85 12.68 -12.80
CA ASP A 180 10.38 12.73 -11.43
C ASP A 180 9.01 12.06 -11.37
N LEU A 181 8.85 11.05 -10.52
CA LEU A 181 7.66 10.20 -10.48
C LEU A 181 6.98 10.26 -9.12
N ASP A 182 5.70 10.62 -9.10
CA ASP A 182 4.82 10.59 -7.93
C ASP A 182 3.67 9.62 -8.21
N VAL A 183 3.57 8.53 -7.43
CA VAL A 183 2.52 7.51 -7.61
C VAL A 183 1.82 7.26 -6.29
N GLU A 184 0.53 7.52 -6.26
CA GLU A 184 -0.35 7.26 -5.12
C GLU A 184 -1.36 6.16 -5.48
N VAL A 185 -1.37 5.08 -4.70
CA VAL A 185 -2.33 3.98 -4.80
C VAL A 185 -3.12 3.91 -3.51
N ASN A 186 -4.34 4.43 -3.52
CA ASN A 186 -5.19 4.46 -2.33
C ASN A 186 -5.78 3.08 -2.00
N ALA A 187 -6.27 2.35 -3.02
CA ALA A 187 -6.71 0.98 -2.84
C ALA A 187 -6.55 0.17 -4.15
N GLY A 188 -5.92 -0.99 -4.07
CA GLY A 188 -5.79 -1.86 -5.24
C GLY A 188 -4.40 -2.40 -5.48
N ARG A 189 -3.98 -2.47 -6.74
CA ARG A 189 -2.67 -3.04 -7.09
C ARG A 189 -1.88 -2.09 -7.97
N GLY A 190 -0.64 -1.85 -7.58
CA GLY A 190 0.35 -1.14 -8.37
C GLY A 190 1.45 -2.10 -8.87
N ARG A 191 1.73 -2.07 -10.17
CA ARG A 191 2.89 -2.73 -10.75
C ARG A 191 3.69 -1.71 -11.54
N LEU A 192 4.85 -1.36 -11.02
CA LEU A 192 5.74 -0.38 -11.62
C LEU A 192 7.01 -1.09 -12.10
N ASP A 193 7.08 -1.37 -13.39
CA ASP A 193 8.29 -1.87 -14.03
C ASP A 193 9.05 -0.70 -14.63
N LEU A 194 9.93 -0.13 -13.82
CA LEU A 194 10.76 1.04 -14.14
C LEU A 194 12.19 0.62 -14.55
N ALA A 195 12.35 -0.62 -15.02
CA ALA A 195 13.64 -1.14 -15.41
C ALA A 195 14.28 -0.28 -16.51
N GLY A 196 15.54 0.12 -16.28
CA GLY A 196 16.32 0.94 -17.20
C GLY A 196 15.89 2.40 -17.33
N ALA A 197 14.99 2.88 -16.47
CA ALA A 197 14.56 4.27 -16.44
C ALA A 197 15.67 5.21 -15.95
N ARG A 198 15.58 6.48 -16.35
CA ARG A 198 16.34 7.57 -15.74
C ARG A 198 15.41 8.32 -14.79
N LEU A 199 15.63 8.16 -13.48
CA LEU A 199 14.77 8.69 -12.44
C LEU A 199 15.53 9.73 -11.61
N GLY A 200 14.89 10.86 -11.38
CA GLY A 200 15.28 11.82 -10.38
C GLY A 200 14.68 11.46 -9.01
N ASP A 201 13.70 12.22 -8.56
CA ASP A 201 12.95 11.93 -7.33
C ASP A 201 11.78 11.00 -7.64
N VAL A 202 11.69 9.89 -6.89
CA VAL A 202 10.58 8.93 -6.97
C VAL A 202 9.87 8.90 -5.63
N ARG A 203 8.58 9.22 -5.63
CA ARG A 203 7.69 9.14 -4.48
C ARG A 203 6.58 8.14 -4.74
N LEU A 204 6.40 7.20 -3.82
CA LEU A 204 5.43 6.12 -3.92
C LEU A 204 4.62 6.02 -2.63
N ASP A 205 3.32 6.22 -2.71
CA ASP A 205 2.42 6.13 -1.57
C ASP A 205 1.42 4.97 -1.80
N ALA A 206 1.48 3.93 -0.97
CA ALA A 206 0.59 2.78 -1.02
C ALA A 206 -0.26 2.72 0.25
N ASN A 207 -1.55 3.08 0.16
CA ASN A 207 -2.43 3.16 1.32
C ASN A 207 -3.09 1.82 1.64
N ALA A 208 -3.59 1.08 0.65
CA ALA A 208 -4.16 -0.25 0.84
C ALA A 208 -3.98 -1.12 -0.42
N GLY A 209 -3.52 -2.35 -0.26
CA GLY A 209 -3.39 -3.31 -1.35
C GLY A 209 -1.97 -3.81 -1.57
N ASP A 210 -1.58 -3.96 -2.82
CA ASP A 210 -0.28 -4.51 -3.19
C ASP A 210 0.47 -3.53 -4.12
N LEU A 211 1.73 -3.22 -3.81
CA LEU A 211 2.61 -2.42 -4.68
C LEU A 211 3.90 -3.18 -4.98
N ASN A 212 4.16 -3.40 -6.27
CA ASN A 212 5.38 -4.05 -6.74
C ASN A 212 6.16 -3.10 -7.63
N VAL A 213 7.43 -2.84 -7.28
CA VAL A 213 8.30 -1.87 -7.95
C VAL A 213 9.59 -2.55 -8.39
N ASN A 214 9.89 -2.46 -9.67
CA ASN A 214 11.13 -2.95 -10.26
C ASN A 214 11.97 -1.79 -10.79
N LEU A 215 13.12 -1.55 -10.16
CA LEU A 215 14.09 -0.51 -10.53
C LEU A 215 15.38 -1.11 -11.13
N THR A 216 15.36 -2.36 -11.58
CA THR A 216 16.54 -3.04 -12.10
C THR A 216 17.14 -2.26 -13.28
N GLY A 217 18.41 -1.88 -13.16
CA GLY A 217 19.12 -1.12 -14.21
C GLY A 217 18.67 0.34 -14.38
N ALA A 218 17.77 0.82 -13.53
CA ALA A 218 17.43 2.24 -13.50
C ALA A 218 18.57 3.08 -12.90
N THR A 219 18.65 4.34 -13.29
CA THR A 219 19.38 5.36 -12.52
C THR A 219 18.41 6.09 -11.62
N LEU A 220 18.80 6.38 -10.37
CA LEU A 220 17.93 6.94 -9.35
C LEU A 220 18.71 7.93 -8.50
N VAL A 221 18.09 9.06 -8.13
CA VAL A 221 18.65 10.02 -7.18
C VAL A 221 18.06 9.81 -5.79
N ARG A 222 16.72 9.78 -5.69
CA ARG A 222 16.02 9.53 -4.43
C ARG A 222 14.78 8.67 -4.62
N LEU A 223 14.54 7.78 -3.66
CA LEU A 223 13.31 7.01 -3.54
C LEU A 223 12.67 7.28 -2.17
N SER A 224 11.44 7.74 -2.15
CA SER A 224 10.63 7.81 -0.94
C SER A 224 9.40 6.92 -1.11
N MET A 225 9.18 6.03 -0.15
CA MET A 225 8.05 5.11 -0.24
C MET A 225 7.34 5.01 1.11
N GLU A 226 6.05 5.36 1.12
CA GLU A 226 5.17 5.22 2.28
C GLU A 226 4.19 4.08 2.05
N VAL A 227 4.15 3.13 3.00
CA VAL A 227 3.29 1.95 2.95
C VAL A 227 2.43 1.90 4.20
N ASN A 228 1.13 2.13 4.05
CA ASN A 228 0.24 2.29 5.20
C ASN A 228 -0.42 0.98 5.63
N ALA A 229 -1.38 0.45 4.87
CA ALA A 229 -2.07 -0.81 5.17
C ALA A 229 -1.98 -1.75 3.95
N ALA A 230 -0.77 -1.92 3.43
CA ALA A 230 -0.52 -2.55 2.15
C ALA A 230 0.61 -3.60 2.25
N LYS A 231 0.81 -4.32 1.16
CA LYS A 231 2.04 -5.08 0.93
C LYS A 231 2.85 -4.41 -0.15
N ALA A 232 4.15 -4.24 0.10
CA ALA A 232 5.02 -3.64 -0.86
C ALA A 232 6.25 -4.51 -1.15
N SER A 233 6.68 -4.51 -2.39
CA SER A 233 7.90 -5.16 -2.81
C SER A 233 8.67 -4.23 -3.72
N VAL A 234 9.93 -3.95 -3.41
CA VAL A 234 10.80 -3.12 -4.22
C VAL A 234 12.11 -3.82 -4.53
N ARG A 235 12.48 -3.79 -5.81
CA ARG A 235 13.78 -4.25 -6.28
C ARG A 235 14.62 -3.05 -6.66
N LEU A 236 15.71 -2.82 -5.92
CA LEU A 236 16.59 -1.67 -6.08
C LEU A 236 17.50 -1.82 -7.32
N PRO A 237 18.01 -0.71 -7.89
CA PRO A 237 19.00 -0.76 -8.95
C PRO A 237 20.36 -1.26 -8.44
N ALA A 238 21.16 -1.83 -9.33
CA ALA A 238 22.49 -2.33 -9.00
C ALA A 238 23.57 -1.24 -9.04
N THR A 239 23.31 -0.14 -9.72
CA THR A 239 24.29 0.91 -10.02
C THR A 239 23.77 2.30 -9.70
N GLY A 240 24.71 3.19 -9.36
CA GLY A 240 24.42 4.57 -8.97
C GLY A 240 24.48 4.77 -7.45
N ASP A 241 24.64 6.03 -7.06
CA ASP A 241 24.56 6.44 -5.67
C ASP A 241 23.23 7.12 -5.46
N PHE A 242 22.44 6.65 -4.49
CA PHE A 242 21.09 7.17 -4.20
C PHE A 242 20.70 7.05 -2.72
N GLU A 243 19.69 7.81 -2.36
CA GLU A 243 19.04 7.75 -1.05
C GLU A 243 17.67 7.07 -1.17
N ALA A 244 17.31 6.26 -0.17
CA ALA A 244 15.98 5.66 -0.10
C ALA A 244 15.40 5.78 1.32
N ASP A 245 14.17 6.27 1.41
CA ASP A 245 13.43 6.43 2.64
C ASP A 245 12.17 5.56 2.58
N PHE A 246 12.03 4.61 3.52
CA PHE A 246 10.89 3.72 3.64
C PHE A 246 10.15 3.95 4.93
N GLU A 247 8.87 4.30 4.85
CA GLU A 247 7.97 4.42 5.99
C GLU A 247 6.89 3.34 5.92
N VAL A 248 6.83 2.49 6.96
CA VAL A 248 5.91 1.35 7.04
C VAL A 248 5.02 1.51 8.27
N ASN A 249 3.73 1.77 8.05
CA ASN A 249 2.83 2.15 9.14
C ASN A 249 2.01 0.97 9.71
N ALA A 250 1.38 0.15 8.88
CA ALA A 250 0.66 -1.06 9.30
C ALA A 250 0.74 -2.10 8.17
N ALA A 251 1.97 -2.42 7.73
CA ALA A 251 2.19 -3.05 6.45
C ALA A 251 3.35 -4.07 6.48
N ASP A 252 3.45 -4.82 5.40
CA ASP A 252 4.60 -5.69 5.14
C ASP A 252 5.35 -5.21 3.90
N MET A 253 6.67 -5.07 4.01
CA MET A 253 7.52 -4.61 2.91
C MET A 253 8.70 -5.55 2.69
N SER A 254 8.98 -5.82 1.42
CA SER A 254 10.19 -6.57 1.00
C SER A 254 11.07 -5.69 0.12
N VAL A 255 12.35 -5.58 0.47
CA VAL A 255 13.35 -4.83 -0.30
C VAL A 255 14.43 -5.78 -0.79
N CYS A 256 14.61 -5.90 -2.11
CA CYS A 256 15.70 -6.67 -2.72
C CYS A 256 16.77 -5.73 -3.26
N ALA A 257 17.94 -5.82 -2.66
CA ALA A 257 19.13 -5.14 -3.13
C ALA A 257 20.04 -6.13 -3.88
N PRO A 258 20.55 -5.77 -5.06
CA PRO A 258 21.56 -6.57 -5.75
C PRO A 258 22.82 -6.72 -4.92
N PRO A 259 23.54 -7.85 -5.01
CA PRO A 259 24.74 -8.11 -4.20
C PRO A 259 25.91 -7.16 -4.48
N GLU A 260 25.92 -6.51 -5.65
CA GLU A 260 26.94 -5.56 -6.08
C GLU A 260 26.74 -4.18 -5.47
N LEU A 261 25.53 -3.88 -4.97
CA LEU A 261 25.17 -2.60 -4.36
C LEU A 261 25.70 -2.52 -2.92
N GLY A 262 26.51 -1.52 -2.63
CA GLY A 262 26.85 -1.16 -1.26
C GLY A 262 25.62 -0.58 -0.55
N LEU A 263 25.00 -1.37 0.32
CA LEU A 263 23.80 -0.97 1.05
C LEU A 263 24.15 -0.60 2.47
N ARG A 264 23.73 0.59 2.93
CA ARG A 264 23.78 1.01 4.33
C ARG A 264 22.38 1.32 4.80
N ILE A 265 21.97 0.71 5.92
CA ILE A 265 20.62 0.85 6.46
C ILE A 265 20.66 1.44 7.85
N ARG A 266 19.87 2.49 8.07
CA ARG A 266 19.48 3.01 9.38
C ARG A 266 18.02 2.70 9.61
N GLN A 267 17.66 2.30 10.83
CA GLN A 267 16.30 1.91 11.15
C GLN A 267 15.79 2.57 12.44
N ASP A 268 14.48 2.83 12.45
CA ASP A 268 13.69 3.14 13.64
C ASP A 268 12.45 2.25 13.64
N VAL A 269 12.28 1.40 14.66
CA VAL A 269 11.20 0.42 14.75
C VAL A 269 10.48 0.57 16.06
N VAL A 270 9.19 0.88 16.02
CA VAL A 270 8.34 1.04 17.22
C VAL A 270 7.69 -0.28 17.61
N LEU A 271 6.86 -0.87 16.72
CA LEU A 271 6.18 -2.15 16.93
C LEU A 271 6.24 -2.95 15.63
N GLY A 272 7.24 -3.80 15.50
CA GLY A 272 7.41 -4.58 14.28
C GLY A 272 8.67 -5.41 14.29
N SER A 273 8.98 -5.97 13.13
CA SER A 273 10.21 -6.73 12.91
C SER A 273 10.89 -6.30 11.62
N THR A 274 12.22 -6.32 11.64
CA THR A 274 13.03 -6.19 10.44
C THR A 274 13.99 -7.36 10.35
N THR A 275 14.04 -8.00 9.17
CA THR A 275 15.00 -9.07 8.89
C THR A 275 16.02 -8.58 7.84
N TYR A 276 17.26 -8.97 8.03
CA TYR A 276 18.37 -8.52 7.21
C TYR A 276 19.18 -9.72 6.73
N SER A 277 18.91 -10.20 5.51
CA SER A 277 19.69 -11.30 4.94
C SER A 277 20.89 -10.75 4.14
N GLY A 278 22.07 -11.31 4.41
CA GLY A 278 23.30 -10.92 3.73
C GLY A 278 23.93 -9.61 4.20
N LEU A 279 23.42 -8.97 5.27
CA LEU A 279 23.98 -7.77 5.85
C LEU A 279 24.69 -8.05 7.18
N VAL A 280 25.67 -7.22 7.51
CA VAL A 280 26.38 -7.24 8.80
C VAL A 280 26.08 -5.98 9.60
N ARG A 281 26.04 -6.12 10.91
CA ARG A 281 25.78 -4.97 11.79
C ARG A 281 27.00 -4.05 11.84
N ASN A 282 26.80 -2.75 11.61
CA ASN A 282 27.80 -1.71 11.74
C ASN A 282 27.25 -0.55 12.58
N GLY A 283 27.76 -0.40 13.80
CA GLY A 283 27.27 0.59 14.76
C GLY A 283 25.78 0.41 15.08
N ASN A 284 24.98 1.44 14.80
CA ASN A 284 23.53 1.43 14.99
C ASN A 284 22.76 1.00 13.73
N GLY A 285 23.43 0.58 12.66
CA GLY A 285 22.82 0.20 11.40
C GLY A 285 23.32 -1.13 10.87
N TRP A 286 23.00 -1.38 9.61
CA TRP A 286 23.35 -2.59 8.87
C TRP A 286 24.02 -2.20 7.55
N GLU A 287 25.02 -2.97 7.11
CA GLU A 287 25.72 -2.74 5.84
C GLU A 287 25.95 -4.05 5.10
N THR A 288 26.01 -3.97 3.77
CA THR A 288 26.53 -5.10 2.97
C THR A 288 28.01 -5.32 3.28
N PRO A 289 28.47 -6.58 3.35
CA PRO A 289 29.90 -6.87 3.44
C PRO A 289 30.63 -6.20 2.24
N GLY A 290 31.68 -5.43 2.56
CA GLY A 290 32.42 -4.70 1.52
C GLY A 290 31.78 -3.38 1.06
N TYR A 291 30.85 -2.80 1.81
CA TYR A 291 30.24 -1.49 1.51
C TYR A 291 31.26 -0.44 1.05
N SER A 292 32.38 -0.28 1.77
CA SER A 292 33.40 0.72 1.45
C SER A 292 34.16 0.48 0.14
N THR A 293 34.06 -0.70 -0.44
CA THR A 293 34.71 -1.09 -1.71
C THR A 293 33.73 -1.23 -2.87
N ALA A 294 32.43 -1.10 -2.60
CA ALA A 294 31.43 -1.08 -3.65
C ALA A 294 31.61 0.15 -4.54
N THR A 295 31.25 0.03 -5.81
CA THR A 295 31.32 1.13 -6.80
C THR A 295 30.04 1.96 -6.83
N SER A 296 28.99 1.47 -6.19
CA SER A 296 27.65 2.10 -6.12
C SER A 296 27.10 1.93 -4.71
N HIS A 297 26.46 2.96 -4.19
CA HIS A 297 26.01 2.98 -2.80
C HIS A 297 24.55 3.41 -2.68
N ALA A 298 23.83 2.78 -1.76
CA ALA A 298 22.52 3.21 -1.34
C ALA A 298 22.51 3.45 0.18
N ASP A 299 22.18 4.67 0.56
CA ASP A 299 21.86 5.01 1.95
C ASP A 299 20.35 4.90 2.18
N VAL A 300 19.95 3.94 3.01
CA VAL A 300 18.55 3.60 3.24
C VAL A 300 18.14 3.93 4.67
N THR A 301 17.05 4.66 4.81
CA THR A 301 16.37 4.88 6.11
C THR A 301 15.07 4.09 6.13
N ILE A 302 14.82 3.36 7.21
CA ILE A 302 13.62 2.54 7.39
C ILE A 302 12.95 2.93 8.70
N SER A 303 11.71 3.40 8.62
CA SER A 303 10.86 3.70 9.77
C SER A 303 9.68 2.73 9.78
N VAL A 304 9.55 1.92 10.85
CA VAL A 304 8.45 0.96 11.00
C VAL A 304 7.65 1.31 12.24
N ASN A 305 6.42 1.74 12.06
CA ASN A 305 5.50 1.97 13.15
C ASN A 305 4.85 0.66 13.63
N VAL A 306 4.22 -0.08 12.72
CA VAL A 306 3.66 -1.41 12.93
C VAL A 306 3.85 -2.23 11.65
N GLY A 307 4.36 -3.45 11.75
CA GLY A 307 4.50 -4.32 10.57
C GLY A 307 5.86 -5.00 10.45
N SER A 308 6.20 -5.40 9.22
CA SER A 308 7.46 -6.07 8.96
C SER A 308 8.18 -5.52 7.72
N VAL A 309 9.52 -5.50 7.79
CA VAL A 309 10.37 -5.22 6.63
C VAL A 309 11.40 -6.32 6.48
N ASP A 310 11.42 -6.95 5.32
CA ASP A 310 12.38 -7.98 4.96
C ASP A 310 13.36 -7.47 3.91
N ILE A 311 14.63 -7.40 4.26
CA ILE A 311 15.71 -7.04 3.35
C ILE A 311 16.33 -8.32 2.81
N ASN A 312 16.34 -8.45 1.47
CA ASN A 312 16.81 -9.63 0.76
C ASN A 312 16.18 -10.94 1.27
N PRO A 313 14.85 -11.07 1.26
CA PRO A 313 14.18 -12.28 1.73
C PRO A 313 14.66 -13.52 0.97
N GLU A 314 14.75 -14.68 1.64
CA GLU A 314 15.27 -15.94 1.07
C GLU A 314 14.51 -16.39 -0.19
N GLY A 315 13.29 -15.95 -0.40
CA GLY A 315 12.48 -16.24 -1.59
C GLY A 315 12.61 -15.22 -2.72
N GLY A 316 13.43 -14.19 -2.56
CA GLY A 316 13.49 -13.02 -3.43
C GLY A 316 12.24 -12.12 -3.30
N CYS A 317 12.27 -10.93 -3.88
CA CYS A 317 11.10 -10.05 -4.00
C CYS A 317 10.18 -10.59 -5.10
N LYS A 318 8.99 -10.99 -4.72
CA LYS A 318 7.95 -11.54 -5.60
C LYS A 318 6.92 -10.47 -5.91
#